data_2ad3f38c0872b659804901b97aa649e0
#
_entry.id   2ad3f38c0872b659804901b97aa649e0
#
_cell.length_a   1.000
_cell.length_b   1.000
_cell.length_c   1.000
_cell.angle_alpha   90.00
_cell.angle_beta   90.00
_cell.angle_gamma   90.00
#
_symmetry.space_group_name_H-M   'P 1'
#
loop_
_entity.id
_entity.type
_entity.pdbx_description
1 polymer ?
#
loop_
_entity_poly.entity_id
_entity_poly.type
_entity_poly.pdbx_seq_one_letter_code
_entity_poly.pdbx_strand_id
1 'polypeptide(L)'
;MAHRRYADVVGTLAILGGTGAQGMGLALRFAAAGESIVIGSRVLERARDAAARVRAAVPAAQVDGLENLDAAALAERIVLVLPVDGLDAFLGSAGPHLAGKLVIDAMVPLQVRKRVAELVAVGDASSVSELVQSRVPAARVVCAFKNVPSDALQDLARRLEGDVLLCSDDDGARREVATLVEHVPGLRPVDAGPLRLARYVEGLTALLVTMNIRHKALTSIAIVGL
;
A
#
# COMPACT_ATOMS: atom_id res chain seq x y z
N MET A 1 -10.58 -10.20 25.03
CA MET A 1 -11.49 -9.04 25.19
C MET A 1 -11.10 -7.80 24.32
N ALA A 2 -10.06 -7.85 23.48
CA ALA A 2 -9.63 -6.74 22.64
C ALA A 2 -10.38 -6.63 21.30
N HIS A 3 -11.01 -7.69 20.79
CA HIS A 3 -11.67 -7.71 19.47
C HIS A 3 -12.97 -6.88 19.37
N ARG A 4 -13.54 -6.43 20.48
CA ARG A 4 -14.83 -5.72 20.47
C ARG A 4 -14.77 -4.23 20.13
N ARG A 5 -13.57 -3.61 20.08
CA ARG A 5 -13.44 -2.16 19.83
C ARG A 5 -13.45 -1.76 18.35
N TYR A 6 -13.22 -2.69 17.42
CA TYR A 6 -13.11 -2.40 15.99
C TYR A 6 -14.33 -2.83 15.17
N ALA A 7 -15.24 -3.62 15.73
CA ALA A 7 -16.43 -4.11 15.05
C ALA A 7 -17.46 -3.00 14.72
N ASP A 8 -17.34 -1.83 15.35
CA ASP A 8 -18.28 -0.72 15.19
C ASP A 8 -17.72 0.44 14.34
N VAL A 9 -16.46 0.33 13.83
CA VAL A 9 -15.87 1.36 12.96
C VAL A 9 -16.02 0.94 11.51
N VAL A 10 -17.05 1.43 10.86
CA VAL A 10 -17.24 1.30 9.41
C VAL A 10 -15.96 1.78 8.71
N GLY A 11 -15.23 0.84 8.08
CA GLY A 11 -14.14 1.18 7.19
C GLY A 11 -12.71 1.02 7.72
N THR A 12 -12.42 0.07 8.62
CA THR A 12 -11.02 -0.22 9.02
C THR A 12 -10.14 -0.56 7.81
N LEU A 13 -8.94 0.03 7.76
CA LEU A 13 -7.91 -0.20 6.75
C LEU A 13 -6.79 -1.05 7.34
N ALA A 14 -6.57 -2.27 6.83
CA ALA A 14 -5.41 -3.07 7.21
C ALA A 14 -4.22 -2.78 6.29
N ILE A 15 -3.03 -2.63 6.87
CA ILE A 15 -1.78 -2.49 6.12
C ILE A 15 -0.92 -3.72 6.39
N LEU A 16 -0.98 -4.71 5.49
CA LEU A 16 -0.25 -5.97 5.61
C LEU A 16 1.21 -5.79 5.20
N GLY A 17 2.13 -6.14 6.10
CA GLY A 17 3.55 -5.76 5.98
C GLY A 17 3.82 -4.31 6.44
N GLY A 18 2.92 -3.72 7.20
CA GLY A 18 2.93 -2.32 7.62
C GLY A 18 4.10 -1.90 8.52
N THR A 19 4.97 -2.82 8.91
CA THR A 19 6.20 -2.53 9.68
C THR A 19 7.39 -2.10 8.81
N GLY A 20 7.32 -2.25 7.49
CA GLY A 20 8.30 -1.78 6.53
C GLY A 20 8.18 -0.27 6.25
N ALA A 21 9.17 0.30 5.54
CA ALA A 21 9.22 1.75 5.29
C ALA A 21 7.97 2.30 4.58
N GLN A 22 7.53 1.63 3.51
CA GLN A 22 6.33 2.02 2.75
C GLN A 22 5.07 1.89 3.60
N GLY A 23 4.91 0.74 4.29
CA GLY A 23 3.73 0.49 5.12
C GLY A 23 3.63 1.43 6.32
N MET A 24 4.75 1.73 6.98
CA MET A 24 4.81 2.71 8.06
C MET A 24 4.45 4.10 7.57
N GLY A 25 4.96 4.50 6.39
CA GLY A 25 4.63 5.79 5.80
C GLY A 25 3.15 5.94 5.48
N LEU A 26 2.54 4.92 4.87
CA LEU A 26 1.10 4.88 4.60
C LEU A 26 0.28 4.90 5.90
N ALA A 27 0.70 4.11 6.92
CA ALA A 27 0.04 4.09 8.23
C ALA A 27 0.03 5.48 8.89
N LEU A 28 1.16 6.20 8.86
CA LEU A 28 1.28 7.55 9.40
C LEU A 28 0.37 8.53 8.68
N ARG A 29 0.36 8.51 7.34
CA ARG A 29 -0.45 9.44 6.52
C ARG A 29 -1.94 9.17 6.68
N PHE A 30 -2.37 7.92 6.60
CA PHE A 30 -3.77 7.58 6.78
C PHE A 30 -4.26 7.82 8.21
N ALA A 31 -3.41 7.55 9.23
CA ALA A 31 -3.73 7.89 10.61
C ALA A 31 -3.90 9.40 10.81
N ALA A 32 -3.02 10.21 10.22
CA ALA A 32 -3.12 11.67 10.25
C ALA A 32 -4.37 12.19 9.51
N ALA A 33 -4.85 11.44 8.50
CA ALA A 33 -6.11 11.71 7.79
C ALA A 33 -7.36 11.23 8.55
N GLY A 34 -7.21 10.60 9.72
CA GLY A 34 -8.32 10.14 10.54
C GLY A 34 -8.82 8.73 10.22
N GLU A 35 -8.12 7.98 9.37
CA GLU A 35 -8.47 6.59 9.08
C GLU A 35 -8.22 5.68 10.29
N SER A 36 -9.10 4.69 10.50
CA SER A 36 -8.90 3.62 11.47
C SER A 36 -8.02 2.54 10.86
N ILE A 37 -6.89 2.22 11.50
CA ILE A 37 -5.83 1.39 10.90
C ILE A 37 -5.53 0.17 11.74
N VAL A 38 -5.27 -0.95 11.06
CA VAL A 38 -4.63 -2.13 11.64
C VAL A 38 -3.33 -2.41 10.89
N ILE A 39 -2.22 -2.37 11.60
CA ILE A 39 -0.91 -2.72 11.06
C ILE A 39 -0.72 -4.23 11.15
N GLY A 40 -0.55 -4.87 10.00
CA GLY A 40 -0.25 -6.29 9.90
C GLY A 40 1.26 -6.57 9.86
N SER A 41 1.69 -7.63 10.53
CA SER A 41 3.07 -8.14 10.46
C SER A 41 3.08 -9.67 10.58
N ARG A 42 4.19 -10.31 10.22
CA ARG A 42 4.42 -11.74 10.50
C ARG A 42 4.68 -12.00 11.99
N VAL A 43 5.04 -10.97 12.74
CA VAL A 43 5.36 -11.04 14.17
C VAL A 43 4.50 -10.00 14.87
N LEU A 44 3.59 -10.46 15.75
CA LEU A 44 2.62 -9.63 16.46
C LEU A 44 3.27 -8.45 17.20
N GLU A 45 4.37 -8.70 17.90
CA GLU A 45 5.07 -7.66 18.65
C GLU A 45 5.55 -6.52 17.77
N ARG A 46 6.10 -6.83 16.58
CA ARG A 46 6.49 -5.81 15.60
C ARG A 46 5.32 -4.98 15.11
N ALA A 47 4.15 -5.61 14.93
CA ALA A 47 2.94 -4.89 14.55
C ALA A 47 2.50 -3.92 15.65
N ARG A 48 2.54 -4.37 16.92
CA ARG A 48 2.20 -3.55 18.09
C ARG A 48 3.16 -2.38 18.30
N ASP A 49 4.46 -2.62 18.13
CA ASP A 49 5.49 -1.57 18.20
C ASP A 49 5.28 -0.54 17.10
N ALA A 50 4.97 -0.99 15.87
CA ALA A 50 4.65 -0.10 14.77
C ALA A 50 3.40 0.75 15.06
N ALA A 51 2.34 0.14 15.59
CA ALA A 51 1.13 0.85 16.01
C ALA A 51 1.41 1.87 17.13
N ALA A 52 2.27 1.51 18.10
CA ALA A 52 2.70 2.43 19.15
C ALA A 52 3.46 3.65 18.58
N ARG A 53 4.32 3.44 17.58
CA ARG A 53 5.04 4.52 16.88
C ARG A 53 4.08 5.45 16.13
N VAL A 54 3.06 4.92 15.48
CA VAL A 54 2.03 5.74 14.81
C VAL A 54 1.26 6.56 15.84
N ARG A 55 0.83 5.97 16.97
CA ARG A 55 0.14 6.70 18.04
C ARG A 55 1.02 7.79 18.67
N ALA A 56 2.32 7.56 18.80
CA ALA A 56 3.25 8.58 19.29
C ALA A 56 3.36 9.78 18.34
N ALA A 57 3.33 9.54 17.03
CA ALA A 57 3.39 10.59 16.01
C ALA A 57 2.03 11.28 15.77
N VAL A 58 0.93 10.54 15.92
CA VAL A 58 -0.45 10.99 15.72
C VAL A 58 -1.29 10.59 16.94
N PRO A 59 -1.31 11.38 18.01
CA PRO A 59 -1.95 11.00 19.28
C PRO A 59 -3.43 10.64 19.20
N ALA A 60 -4.17 11.22 18.24
CA ALA A 60 -5.60 10.93 18.02
C ALA A 60 -5.85 9.68 17.16
N ALA A 61 -4.78 9.01 16.65
CA ALA A 61 -4.92 7.90 15.74
C ALA A 61 -5.57 6.67 16.39
N GLN A 62 -6.55 6.12 15.67
CA GLN A 62 -7.11 4.80 15.97
C GLN A 62 -6.29 3.74 15.22
N VAL A 63 -5.30 3.19 15.91
CA VAL A 63 -4.33 2.26 15.33
C VAL A 63 -4.09 1.08 16.24
N ASP A 64 -4.07 -0.14 15.69
CA ASP A 64 -3.67 -1.37 16.40
C ASP A 64 -2.70 -2.21 15.56
N GLY A 65 -2.09 -3.22 16.20
CA GLY A 65 -1.16 -4.15 15.56
C GLY A 65 -1.62 -5.60 15.74
N LEU A 66 -1.72 -6.34 14.63
CA LEU A 66 -2.12 -7.74 14.56
C LEU A 66 -1.15 -8.56 13.69
N GLU A 67 -1.28 -9.87 13.70
CA GLU A 67 -0.66 -10.68 12.65
C GLU A 67 -1.35 -10.43 11.30
N ASN A 68 -0.63 -10.63 10.19
CA ASN A 68 -1.14 -10.30 8.86
C ASN A 68 -2.49 -10.96 8.53
N LEU A 69 -2.67 -12.24 8.90
CA LEU A 69 -3.91 -12.96 8.59
C LEU A 69 -5.08 -12.45 9.44
N ASP A 70 -4.84 -12.14 10.71
CA ASP A 70 -5.85 -11.57 11.60
C ASP A 70 -6.26 -10.16 11.14
N ALA A 71 -5.27 -9.35 10.74
CA ALA A 71 -5.53 -8.03 10.17
C ALA A 71 -6.33 -8.12 8.86
N ALA A 72 -5.99 -9.09 7.98
CA ALA A 72 -6.72 -9.34 6.76
C ALA A 72 -8.16 -9.81 7.01
N ALA A 73 -8.37 -10.65 8.04
CA ALA A 73 -9.70 -11.13 8.40
C ALA A 73 -10.61 -9.99 8.91
N LEU A 74 -10.03 -9.08 9.70
CA LEU A 74 -10.75 -8.00 10.39
C LEU A 74 -11.21 -6.89 9.44
N ALA A 75 -10.36 -6.46 8.51
CA ALA A 75 -10.57 -5.25 7.71
C ALA A 75 -11.28 -5.53 6.37
N GLU A 76 -12.05 -4.54 5.88
CA GLU A 76 -12.69 -4.57 4.56
C GLU A 76 -11.81 -3.95 3.46
N ARG A 77 -10.90 -3.06 3.85
CA ARG A 77 -9.94 -2.40 2.96
C ARG A 77 -8.52 -2.82 3.36
N ILE A 78 -7.76 -3.29 2.40
CA ILE A 78 -6.45 -3.91 2.65
C ILE A 78 -5.40 -3.30 1.75
N VAL A 79 -4.30 -2.83 2.34
CA VAL A 79 -3.10 -2.40 1.63
C VAL A 79 -2.04 -3.49 1.75
N LEU A 80 -1.53 -3.96 0.63
CA LEU A 80 -0.44 -4.92 0.56
C LEU A 80 0.88 -4.18 0.35
N VAL A 81 1.80 -4.34 1.31
CA VAL A 81 3.17 -3.79 1.27
C VAL A 81 4.18 -4.84 1.76
N LEU A 82 3.95 -6.07 1.34
CA LEU A 82 4.76 -7.24 1.67
C LEU A 82 6.00 -7.34 0.78
N PRO A 83 7.08 -7.99 1.23
CA PRO A 83 8.11 -8.46 0.32
C PRO A 83 7.51 -9.39 -0.74
N VAL A 84 7.97 -9.27 -1.98
CA VAL A 84 7.50 -10.11 -3.09
C VAL A 84 7.93 -11.57 -2.89
N ASP A 85 9.08 -11.79 -2.25
CA ASP A 85 9.53 -13.12 -1.86
C ASP A 85 8.54 -13.74 -0.86
N GLY A 86 7.97 -14.89 -1.24
CA GLY A 86 6.95 -15.60 -0.47
C GLY A 86 5.52 -15.04 -0.60
N LEU A 87 5.30 -14.06 -1.47
CA LEU A 87 3.97 -13.47 -1.69
C LEU A 87 2.95 -14.51 -2.16
N ASP A 88 3.34 -15.40 -3.06
CA ASP A 88 2.45 -16.45 -3.60
C ASP A 88 1.93 -17.38 -2.49
N ALA A 89 2.81 -17.85 -1.61
CA ALA A 89 2.43 -18.66 -0.46
C ALA A 89 1.53 -17.88 0.53
N PHE A 90 1.83 -16.60 0.74
CA PHE A 90 0.99 -15.74 1.58
C PHE A 90 -0.41 -15.57 0.99
N LEU A 91 -0.53 -15.29 -0.31
CA LEU A 91 -1.81 -15.14 -0.99
C LEU A 91 -2.64 -16.44 -0.94
N GLY A 92 -1.98 -17.61 -1.02
CA GLY A 92 -2.64 -18.90 -0.81
C GLY A 92 -3.33 -19.02 0.56
N SER A 93 -2.66 -18.52 1.62
CA SER A 93 -3.20 -18.56 2.98
C SER A 93 -4.19 -17.42 3.25
N ALA A 94 -3.92 -16.21 2.73
CA ALA A 94 -4.73 -15.02 2.96
C ALA A 94 -5.94 -14.93 2.03
N GLY A 95 -5.96 -15.64 0.90
CA GLY A 95 -6.99 -15.54 -0.11
C GLY A 95 -8.43 -15.58 0.40
N PRO A 96 -8.80 -16.51 1.30
CA PRO A 96 -10.13 -16.53 1.90
C PRO A 96 -10.51 -15.24 2.67
N HIS A 97 -9.52 -14.56 3.24
CA HIS A 97 -9.69 -13.29 3.98
C HIS A 97 -9.68 -12.06 3.09
N LEU A 98 -9.20 -12.18 1.84
CA LEU A 98 -9.13 -11.11 0.87
C LEU A 98 -10.30 -11.14 -0.13
N ALA A 99 -10.99 -12.27 -0.26
CA ALA A 99 -12.09 -12.46 -1.19
C ALA A 99 -13.23 -11.45 -0.94
N GLY A 100 -13.67 -10.77 -2.00
CA GLY A 100 -14.72 -9.74 -1.97
C GLY A 100 -14.28 -8.37 -1.43
N LYS A 101 -13.08 -8.26 -0.86
CA LYS A 101 -12.59 -7.03 -0.25
C LYS A 101 -11.85 -6.13 -1.24
N LEU A 102 -11.73 -4.85 -0.88
CA LEU A 102 -10.86 -3.92 -1.58
C LEU A 102 -9.40 -4.21 -1.21
N VAL A 103 -8.59 -4.55 -2.21
CA VAL A 103 -7.17 -4.85 -2.05
C VAL A 103 -6.33 -3.86 -2.84
N ILE A 104 -5.62 -3.01 -2.12
CA ILE A 104 -4.73 -1.99 -2.67
C ILE A 104 -3.33 -2.57 -2.71
N ASP A 105 -2.80 -2.81 -3.89
CA ASP A 105 -1.43 -3.28 -4.07
C ASP A 105 -0.48 -2.10 -4.25
N ALA A 106 0.38 -1.89 -3.24
CA ALA A 106 1.43 -0.88 -3.23
C ALA A 106 2.85 -1.50 -3.31
N MET A 107 2.93 -2.79 -3.65
CA MET A 107 4.22 -3.50 -3.77
C MET A 107 4.85 -3.26 -5.15
N VAL A 108 6.17 -3.18 -5.18
CA VAL A 108 6.95 -3.15 -6.42
C VAL A 108 8.07 -4.17 -6.32
N PRO A 109 8.23 -5.06 -7.32
CA PRO A 109 9.24 -6.12 -7.29
C PRO A 109 10.60 -5.56 -7.69
N LEU A 110 11.25 -4.82 -6.79
CA LEU A 110 12.51 -4.11 -7.06
C LEU A 110 13.72 -4.82 -6.48
N GLN A 111 14.80 -4.82 -7.24
CA GLN A 111 16.15 -4.99 -6.71
C GLN A 111 17.04 -3.83 -7.14
N VAL A 112 17.97 -3.41 -6.26
CA VAL A 112 18.92 -2.36 -6.59
C VAL A 112 20.31 -2.98 -6.78
N ARG A 113 20.87 -2.81 -7.98
CA ARG A 113 22.23 -3.24 -8.31
C ARG A 113 23.01 -2.08 -8.92
N LYS A 114 24.23 -1.85 -8.43
CA LYS A 114 25.11 -0.78 -8.95
C LYS A 114 24.42 0.58 -9.09
N ARG A 115 23.55 0.93 -8.12
CA ARG A 115 22.78 2.18 -8.07
C ARG A 115 21.70 2.31 -9.16
N VAL A 116 21.27 1.21 -9.73
CA VAL A 116 20.13 1.11 -10.64
C VAL A 116 19.09 0.20 -10.01
N ALA A 117 17.85 0.66 -9.97
CA ALA A 117 16.71 -0.16 -9.58
C ALA A 117 16.16 -0.87 -10.83
N GLU A 118 15.94 -2.16 -10.70
CA GLU A 118 15.42 -3.02 -11.77
C GLU A 118 14.23 -3.81 -11.24
N LEU A 119 13.27 -4.09 -12.10
CA LEU A 119 12.18 -5.00 -11.76
C LEU A 119 12.69 -6.45 -11.78
N VAL A 120 12.22 -7.25 -10.82
CA VAL A 120 12.40 -8.69 -10.82
C VAL A 120 11.11 -9.38 -11.28
N ALA A 121 11.23 -10.55 -11.88
CA ALA A 121 10.08 -11.31 -12.34
C ALA A 121 9.18 -11.72 -11.18
N VAL A 122 7.86 -11.76 -11.43
CA VAL A 122 6.82 -12.11 -10.45
C VAL A 122 6.04 -13.31 -10.98
N GLY A 123 6.65 -14.47 -10.93
CA GLY A 123 6.10 -15.68 -11.55
C GLY A 123 5.79 -15.45 -13.04
N ASP A 124 4.61 -15.87 -13.48
CA ASP A 124 4.14 -15.70 -14.87
C ASP A 124 3.32 -14.40 -15.06
N ALA A 125 3.16 -13.59 -14.02
CA ALA A 125 2.39 -12.35 -14.08
C ALA A 125 3.25 -11.19 -14.62
N SER A 126 2.60 -10.23 -15.30
CA SER A 126 3.29 -9.04 -15.83
C SER A 126 3.53 -7.97 -14.76
N SER A 127 2.81 -8.06 -13.63
CA SER A 127 2.92 -7.15 -12.48
C SER A 127 2.50 -7.85 -11.18
N VAL A 128 2.89 -7.28 -10.04
CA VAL A 128 2.45 -7.78 -8.73
C VAL A 128 0.92 -7.67 -8.60
N SER A 129 0.33 -6.59 -9.10
CA SER A 129 -1.13 -6.40 -9.05
C SER A 129 -1.88 -7.49 -9.82
N GLU A 130 -1.39 -7.90 -11.00
CA GLU A 130 -1.97 -9.00 -11.76
C GLU A 130 -1.77 -10.35 -11.07
N LEU A 131 -0.62 -10.57 -10.41
CA LEU A 131 -0.40 -11.75 -9.58
C LEU A 131 -1.44 -11.81 -8.46
N VAL A 132 -1.62 -10.73 -7.70
CA VAL A 132 -2.62 -10.66 -6.62
C VAL A 132 -4.01 -10.99 -7.16
N GLN A 133 -4.43 -10.36 -8.26
CA GLN A 133 -5.76 -10.60 -8.86
C GLN A 133 -5.91 -12.05 -9.33
N SER A 134 -4.88 -12.65 -9.90
CA SER A 134 -4.93 -14.06 -10.36
C SER A 134 -5.04 -15.05 -9.21
N ARG A 135 -4.38 -14.77 -8.07
CA ARG A 135 -4.41 -15.64 -6.87
C ARG A 135 -5.66 -15.45 -6.02
N VAL A 136 -6.27 -14.27 -6.07
CA VAL A 136 -7.51 -13.95 -5.37
C VAL A 136 -8.52 -13.33 -6.34
N PRO A 137 -9.12 -14.12 -7.24
CA PRO A 137 -9.99 -13.60 -8.31
C PRO A 137 -11.22 -12.83 -7.80
N ALA A 138 -11.69 -13.15 -6.59
CA ALA A 138 -12.82 -12.47 -5.97
C ALA A 138 -12.46 -11.14 -5.29
N ALA A 139 -11.17 -10.79 -5.16
CA ALA A 139 -10.76 -9.50 -4.62
C ALA A 139 -10.96 -8.38 -5.65
N ARG A 140 -11.21 -7.17 -5.15
CA ARG A 140 -11.30 -5.94 -5.93
C ARG A 140 -9.93 -5.25 -5.90
N VAL A 141 -9.04 -5.60 -6.83
CA VAL A 141 -7.63 -5.17 -6.79
C VAL A 141 -7.43 -3.82 -7.46
N VAL A 142 -6.69 -2.95 -6.76
CA VAL A 142 -6.25 -1.64 -7.27
C VAL A 142 -4.74 -1.52 -7.07
N CYS A 143 -4.00 -1.29 -8.14
CA CYS A 143 -2.62 -0.80 -8.10
C CYS A 143 -2.64 0.67 -7.65
N ALA A 144 -1.95 1.00 -6.54
CA ALA A 144 -1.83 2.38 -6.06
C ALA A 144 -0.58 2.58 -5.17
N PHE A 145 -0.20 3.83 -4.92
CA PHE A 145 0.91 4.24 -4.04
C PHE A 145 2.29 3.66 -4.39
N LYS A 146 2.45 3.01 -5.52
CA LYS A 146 3.72 2.41 -5.95
C LYS A 146 4.79 3.47 -6.25
N ASN A 147 4.37 4.63 -6.74
CA ASN A 147 5.27 5.71 -7.17
C ASN A 147 5.48 6.82 -6.12
N VAL A 148 5.05 6.61 -4.87
CA VAL A 148 5.24 7.58 -3.78
C VAL A 148 6.42 7.15 -2.91
N PRO A 149 7.44 8.02 -2.71
CA PRO A 149 8.62 7.66 -1.93
C PRO A 149 8.29 7.38 -0.46
N SER A 150 8.74 6.23 0.08
CA SER A 150 8.50 5.83 1.47
C SER A 150 9.02 6.84 2.50
N ASP A 151 10.18 7.44 2.23
CA ASP A 151 10.79 8.42 3.14
C ASP A 151 9.96 9.72 3.20
N ALA A 152 9.38 10.12 2.05
CA ALA A 152 8.48 11.27 2.01
C ALA A 152 7.15 10.99 2.73
N LEU A 153 6.64 9.75 2.64
CA LEU A 153 5.43 9.33 3.37
C LEU A 153 5.64 9.37 4.88
N GLN A 154 6.82 8.97 5.38
CA GLN A 154 7.12 8.92 6.81
C GLN A 154 7.32 10.29 7.46
N ASP A 155 7.72 11.29 6.71
CA ASP A 155 7.92 12.65 7.21
C ASP A 155 6.59 13.44 7.17
N LEU A 156 5.84 13.42 8.29
CA LEU A 156 4.55 14.12 8.38
C LEU A 156 4.67 15.64 8.26
N ALA A 157 5.84 16.23 8.54
CA ALA A 157 6.06 17.66 8.36
C ALA A 157 6.23 18.04 6.88
N ARG A 158 6.60 17.06 6.05
CA ARG A 158 6.77 17.26 4.61
C ARG A 158 5.41 17.26 3.92
N ARG A 159 5.09 18.33 3.19
CA ARG A 159 3.99 18.32 2.23
C ARG A 159 4.37 17.38 1.08
N LEU A 160 3.49 16.44 0.77
CA LEU A 160 3.63 15.62 -0.42
C LEU A 160 3.15 16.42 -1.65
N GLU A 161 3.75 16.13 -2.80
CA GLU A 161 3.33 16.70 -4.07
C GLU A 161 3.49 15.64 -5.14
N GLY A 162 2.41 15.37 -5.89
CA GLY A 162 2.46 14.44 -7.01
C GLY A 162 1.21 13.62 -7.19
N ASP A 163 1.23 12.84 -8.27
CA ASP A 163 0.15 11.98 -8.68
C ASP A 163 0.35 10.55 -8.19
N VAL A 164 -0.73 9.94 -7.73
CA VAL A 164 -0.80 8.49 -7.47
C VAL A 164 -1.54 7.84 -8.63
N LEU A 165 -0.83 7.05 -9.41
CA LEU A 165 -1.41 6.35 -10.56
C LEU A 165 -2.23 5.15 -10.08
N LEU A 166 -3.48 5.08 -10.50
CA LEU A 166 -4.44 4.04 -10.15
C LEU A 166 -4.74 3.15 -11.34
N CYS A 167 -4.49 1.83 -11.23
CA CYS A 167 -4.92 0.86 -12.23
C CYS A 167 -5.84 -0.17 -11.58
N SER A 168 -6.99 -0.43 -12.20
CA SER A 168 -7.94 -1.45 -11.75
C SER A 168 -8.92 -1.80 -12.87
N ASP A 169 -9.42 -3.03 -12.85
CA ASP A 169 -10.54 -3.46 -13.71
C ASP A 169 -11.90 -3.22 -13.03
N ASP A 170 -11.92 -2.82 -11.75
CA ASP A 170 -13.11 -2.44 -10.97
C ASP A 170 -13.16 -0.92 -10.79
N ASP A 171 -14.09 -0.26 -11.49
CA ASP A 171 -14.28 1.19 -11.42
C ASP A 171 -14.73 1.67 -10.04
N GLY A 172 -15.50 0.85 -9.31
CA GLY A 172 -15.92 1.16 -7.94
C GLY A 172 -14.74 1.17 -6.99
N ALA A 173 -13.90 0.12 -7.04
CA ALA A 173 -12.69 0.02 -6.24
C ALA A 173 -11.72 1.17 -6.55
N ARG A 174 -11.55 1.51 -7.84
CA ARG A 174 -10.68 2.63 -8.25
C ARG A 174 -11.14 3.96 -7.64
N ARG A 175 -12.45 4.24 -7.63
CA ARG A 175 -13.01 5.46 -7.00
C ARG A 175 -12.82 5.46 -5.48
N GLU A 176 -13.01 4.33 -4.80
CA GLU A 176 -12.77 4.21 -3.36
C GLU A 176 -11.29 4.52 -3.02
N VAL A 177 -10.35 4.01 -3.82
CA VAL A 177 -8.92 4.29 -3.62
C VAL A 177 -8.58 5.74 -3.98
N ALA A 178 -9.23 6.33 -4.99
CA ALA A 178 -9.06 7.74 -5.30
C ALA A 178 -9.40 8.62 -4.09
N THR A 179 -10.52 8.35 -3.41
CA THR A 179 -10.90 9.04 -2.17
C THR A 179 -9.84 8.87 -1.08
N LEU A 180 -9.27 7.66 -0.89
CA LEU A 180 -8.19 7.45 0.06
C LEU A 180 -6.92 8.25 -0.28
N VAL A 181 -6.60 8.40 -1.56
CA VAL A 181 -5.47 9.23 -2.00
C VAL A 181 -5.70 10.69 -1.65
N GLU A 182 -6.92 11.21 -1.88
CA GLU A 182 -7.31 12.60 -1.59
C GLU A 182 -7.25 12.92 -0.09
N HIS A 183 -7.42 11.92 0.78
CA HIS A 183 -7.23 12.10 2.22
C HIS A 183 -5.77 12.38 2.61
N VAL A 184 -4.80 12.13 1.73
CA VAL A 184 -3.39 12.43 1.96
C VAL A 184 -3.02 13.77 1.31
N PRO A 185 -2.86 14.86 2.09
CA PRO A 185 -2.65 16.19 1.54
C PRO A 185 -1.47 16.27 0.57
N GLY A 186 -1.73 16.81 -0.62
CA GLY A 186 -0.74 17.02 -1.67
C GLY A 186 -0.58 15.86 -2.66
N LEU A 187 -1.27 14.74 -2.45
CA LEU A 187 -1.39 13.68 -3.45
C LEU A 187 -2.68 13.86 -4.27
N ARG A 188 -2.58 13.59 -5.57
CA ARG A 188 -3.71 13.63 -6.50
C ARG A 188 -3.89 12.22 -7.13
N PRO A 189 -5.08 11.61 -7.06
CA PRO A 189 -5.34 10.36 -7.74
C PRO A 189 -5.47 10.59 -9.25
N VAL A 190 -4.83 9.73 -10.04
CA VAL A 190 -4.94 9.74 -11.50
C VAL A 190 -5.34 8.35 -11.98
N ASP A 191 -6.46 8.26 -12.67
CA ASP A 191 -6.89 7.04 -13.33
C ASP A 191 -5.92 6.70 -14.48
N ALA A 192 -5.14 5.65 -14.32
CA ALA A 192 -4.20 5.15 -15.32
C ALA A 192 -4.76 3.97 -16.13
N GLY A 193 -6.03 3.60 -15.90
CA GLY A 193 -6.74 2.61 -16.69
C GLY A 193 -6.78 1.20 -16.07
N PRO A 194 -6.88 0.16 -16.90
CA PRO A 194 -7.08 -1.22 -16.44
C PRO A 194 -5.87 -1.79 -15.71
N LEU A 195 -6.10 -2.83 -14.88
CA LEU A 195 -5.09 -3.43 -13.99
C LEU A 195 -3.83 -3.90 -14.74
N ARG A 196 -3.96 -4.36 -15.99
CA ARG A 196 -2.82 -4.77 -16.83
C ARG A 196 -1.78 -3.67 -17.08
N LEU A 197 -2.12 -2.39 -16.83
CA LEU A 197 -1.19 -1.27 -16.95
C LEU A 197 -0.32 -1.07 -15.69
N ALA A 198 -0.59 -1.79 -14.60
CA ALA A 198 0.19 -1.72 -13.35
C ALA A 198 1.69 -1.97 -13.58
N ARG A 199 2.05 -2.83 -14.55
CA ARG A 199 3.45 -3.09 -14.93
C ARG A 199 4.22 -1.83 -15.33
N TYR A 200 3.55 -0.86 -15.94
CA TYR A 200 4.19 0.41 -16.33
C TYR A 200 4.38 1.33 -15.12
N VAL A 201 3.47 1.27 -14.14
CA VAL A 201 3.61 1.99 -12.88
C VAL A 201 4.79 1.41 -12.07
N GLU A 202 4.95 0.09 -12.06
CA GLU A 202 6.10 -0.59 -11.44
C GLU A 202 7.41 -0.19 -12.14
N GLY A 203 7.43 -0.18 -13.49
CA GLY A 203 8.58 0.27 -14.28
C GLY A 203 8.93 1.74 -14.03
N LEU A 204 7.93 2.62 -13.96
CA LEU A 204 8.11 4.01 -13.58
C LEU A 204 8.73 4.13 -12.18
N THR A 205 8.29 3.32 -11.22
CA THR A 205 8.85 3.31 -9.87
C THR A 205 10.33 2.92 -9.88
N ALA A 206 10.73 1.92 -10.67
CA ALA A 206 12.13 1.56 -10.83
C ALA A 206 12.98 2.73 -11.35
N LEU A 207 12.43 3.49 -12.32
CA LEU A 207 13.08 4.70 -12.84
C LEU A 207 13.20 5.78 -11.75
N LEU A 208 12.12 6.08 -11.02
CA LEU A 208 12.12 7.09 -9.95
C LEU A 208 13.11 6.72 -8.82
N VAL A 209 13.15 5.47 -8.40
CA VAL A 209 14.12 4.99 -7.40
C VAL A 209 15.55 5.16 -7.90
N THR A 210 15.82 4.85 -9.18
CA THR A 210 17.12 5.07 -9.80
C THR A 210 17.50 6.56 -9.80
N MET A 211 16.56 7.44 -10.16
CA MET A 211 16.75 8.89 -10.11
C MET A 211 17.03 9.38 -8.69
N ASN A 212 16.27 8.89 -7.70
CA ASN A 212 16.47 9.23 -6.29
C ASN A 212 17.89 8.87 -5.82
N ILE A 213 18.39 7.69 -6.18
CA ILE A 213 19.75 7.25 -5.85
C ILE A 213 20.81 8.13 -6.53
N ARG A 214 20.60 8.48 -7.81
CA ARG A 214 21.56 9.27 -8.61
C ARG A 214 21.65 10.72 -8.14
N HIS A 215 20.50 11.33 -7.86
CA HIS A 215 20.37 12.75 -7.56
C HIS A 215 20.26 13.04 -6.06
N LYS A 216 20.26 12.00 -5.19
CA LYS A 216 20.04 12.11 -3.74
C LYS A 216 18.78 12.93 -3.42
N ALA A 217 17.69 12.62 -4.11
CA ALA A 217 16.41 13.32 -4.05
C ALA A 217 15.27 12.35 -3.72
N LEU A 218 14.11 12.89 -3.39
CA LEU A 218 12.85 12.17 -3.32
C LEU A 218 11.96 12.69 -4.45
N THR A 219 12.00 11.99 -5.58
CA THR A 219 11.25 12.40 -6.78
C THR A 219 9.81 11.93 -6.72
N SER A 220 8.94 12.67 -7.35
CA SER A 220 7.55 12.34 -7.61
C SER A 220 7.24 12.58 -9.07
N ILE A 221 6.01 12.32 -9.49
CA ILE A 221 5.51 12.63 -10.84
C ILE A 221 4.28 13.53 -10.75
N ALA A 222 4.08 14.33 -11.76
CA ALA A 222 2.84 15.04 -12.01
C ALA A 222 2.49 14.92 -13.50
N ILE A 223 1.27 14.51 -13.79
CA ILE A 223 0.74 14.43 -15.16
C ILE A 223 0.15 15.79 -15.50
N VAL A 224 0.80 16.47 -16.42
CA VAL A 224 0.35 17.79 -16.88
C VAL A 224 -0.74 17.60 -17.94
N GLY A 225 -1.80 18.38 -17.82
CA GLY A 225 -2.92 18.35 -18.77
C GLY A 225 -4.15 17.55 -18.30
N LEU A 226 -4.10 16.99 -17.06
CA LEU A 226 -5.25 16.35 -16.39
C LEU A 226 -5.75 17.20 -15.23
#